data_b623382091182beb9eba27383804df2f
#
_entry.id   b623382091182beb9eba27383804df2f
#
_cell.length_a   1.000
_cell.length_b   1.000
_cell.length_c   1.000
_cell.angle_alpha   90.00
_cell.angle_beta   90.00
_cell.angle_gamma   90.00
#
_symmetry.space_group_name_H-M   'P 1'
#
loop_
_entity.id
_entity.type
_entity.pdbx_description
1 polymer ?
#
loop_
_entity_poly.entity_id
_entity_poly.type
_entity_poly.pdbx_seq_one_letter_code
_entity_poly.pdbx_strand_id
1 'polypeptide(L)'
;MRADHVVRIPDLDPRLDGVRIAHLSDIHVGKLTPAEHVRHAVDLANQAEPDVIVMTGDYVCWRRSEIPLIEEQLSGLRARRVITTLGNHDYFTSARRVSEALLGNGYELLKNQNTAVDIGGATLSSIGIDDPVTRHHDLPAAFAGAADGARIVLCHCPEHADDIVAHGANLILSGHTHGGQIYLEGITDRIIKRMGRRYRSGFYDVAGAPLYVTTGIGFSGVTLRTGPGTAAEVAVFTLRRVETVAEAA
;
A
#
# COMPACT_ATOMS: atom_id res chain seq x y z
N MET A 1 -5.20 -10.13 10.20
CA MET A 1 -5.23 -9.36 11.47
C MET A 1 -5.09 -7.87 11.18
N ARG A 2 -5.42 -6.99 12.15
CA ARG A 2 -5.06 -5.57 12.08
C ARG A 2 -3.72 -5.34 12.78
N ALA A 3 -2.83 -4.61 12.12
CA ALA A 3 -1.53 -4.21 12.64
C ALA A 3 -1.47 -2.68 12.75
N ASP A 4 -1.41 -2.16 13.98
CA ASP A 4 -1.39 -0.72 14.22
C ASP A 4 0.05 -0.23 14.42
N HIS A 5 0.41 0.84 13.71
CA HIS A 5 1.76 1.41 13.67
C HIS A 5 1.73 2.92 13.88
N VAL A 6 2.79 3.45 14.46
CA VAL A 6 3.04 4.89 14.54
C VAL A 6 4.19 5.25 13.61
N VAL A 7 3.95 6.19 12.70
CA VAL A 7 4.97 6.69 11.77
C VAL A 7 5.29 8.14 12.12
N ARG A 8 6.56 8.41 12.40
CA ARG A 8 7.05 9.74 12.68
C ARG A 8 7.56 10.38 11.40
N ILE A 9 6.97 11.52 11.02
CA ILE A 9 7.33 12.27 9.82
C ILE A 9 7.95 13.61 10.27
N PRO A 10 9.20 13.89 9.88
CA PRO A 10 9.80 15.20 10.07
C PRO A 10 8.97 16.28 9.37
N ASP A 11 8.87 17.46 9.99
CA ASP A 11 8.19 18.64 9.46
C ASP A 11 6.72 18.38 9.04
N LEU A 12 6.08 17.39 9.65
CA LEU A 12 4.64 17.13 9.46
C LEU A 12 3.84 18.37 9.92
N ASP A 13 2.90 18.83 9.08
CA ASP A 13 1.97 19.88 9.50
C ASP A 13 1.26 19.45 10.79
N PRO A 14 1.23 20.28 11.85
CA PRO A 14 0.62 19.92 13.12
C PRO A 14 -0.83 19.43 13.01
N ARG A 15 -1.57 19.89 12.00
CA ARG A 15 -2.96 19.47 11.73
C ARG A 15 -3.06 18.06 11.19
N LEU A 16 -1.97 17.48 10.68
CA LEU A 16 -1.88 16.10 10.25
C LEU A 16 -1.40 15.15 11.36
N ASP A 17 -1.03 15.67 12.54
CA ASP A 17 -0.68 14.82 13.68
C ASP A 17 -1.90 14.04 14.15
N GLY A 18 -1.78 12.72 14.22
CA GLY A 18 -2.87 11.82 14.55
C GLY A 18 -3.67 11.30 13.36
N VAL A 19 -3.43 11.76 12.14
CA VAL A 19 -4.07 11.26 10.92
C VAL A 19 -3.84 9.75 10.79
N ARG A 20 -4.90 9.02 10.45
CA ARG A 20 -4.90 7.57 10.33
C ARG A 20 -5.04 7.13 8.88
N ILE A 21 -4.13 6.26 8.45
CA ILE A 21 -4.13 5.66 7.10
C ILE A 21 -4.27 4.16 7.25
N ALA A 22 -5.30 3.55 6.65
CA ALA A 22 -5.39 2.10 6.52
C ALA A 22 -4.83 1.66 5.17
N HIS A 23 -3.97 0.65 5.19
CA HIS A 23 -3.30 0.11 4.00
C HIS A 23 -3.69 -1.35 3.78
N LEU A 24 -4.22 -1.62 2.60
CA LEU A 24 -4.55 -2.93 2.09
C LEU A 24 -3.73 -3.20 0.83
N SER A 25 -3.34 -4.44 0.58
CA SER A 25 -2.61 -4.84 -0.63
C SER A 25 -2.80 -6.31 -0.91
N ASP A 26 -2.46 -6.73 -2.13
CA ASP A 26 -2.39 -8.15 -2.49
C ASP A 26 -3.67 -8.88 -2.10
N ILE A 27 -4.80 -8.35 -2.55
CA ILE A 27 -6.14 -8.85 -2.20
C ILE A 27 -6.37 -10.22 -2.85
N HIS A 28 -5.97 -10.35 -4.14
CA HIS A 28 -6.11 -11.56 -4.90
C HIS A 28 -7.50 -12.19 -4.78
N VAL A 29 -8.56 -11.36 -5.00
CA VAL A 29 -9.95 -11.87 -4.98
C VAL A 29 -10.11 -13.08 -5.90
N GLY A 30 -10.92 -14.03 -5.50
CA GLY A 30 -11.22 -15.21 -6.29
C GLY A 30 -10.97 -16.52 -5.56
N LYS A 31 -10.65 -17.59 -6.33
CA LYS A 31 -10.67 -18.96 -5.81
C LYS A 31 -9.73 -19.20 -4.62
N LEU A 32 -8.56 -18.54 -4.58
CA LEU A 32 -7.56 -18.77 -3.54
C LEU A 32 -7.85 -17.98 -2.25
N THR A 33 -8.48 -16.82 -2.38
CA THR A 33 -8.83 -15.96 -1.23
C THR A 33 -10.34 -16.00 -1.00
N PRO A 34 -10.82 -16.61 0.09
CA PRO A 34 -12.25 -16.66 0.38
C PRO A 34 -12.85 -15.26 0.49
N ALA A 35 -14.05 -15.06 -0.04
CA ALA A 35 -14.74 -13.77 -0.01
C ALA A 35 -14.95 -13.22 1.41
N GLU A 36 -15.22 -14.11 2.38
CA GLU A 36 -15.33 -13.75 3.79
C GLU A 36 -14.04 -13.18 4.37
N HIS A 37 -12.88 -13.67 3.88
CA HIS A 37 -11.57 -13.17 4.30
C HIS A 37 -11.35 -11.72 3.81
N VAL A 38 -11.72 -11.44 2.56
CA VAL A 38 -11.65 -10.08 2.00
C VAL A 38 -12.63 -9.14 2.72
N ARG A 39 -13.88 -9.58 2.94
CA ARG A 39 -14.86 -8.78 3.68
C ARG A 39 -14.41 -8.49 5.11
N HIS A 40 -13.83 -9.47 5.79
CA HIS A 40 -13.25 -9.26 7.12
C HIS A 40 -12.12 -8.21 7.10
N ALA A 41 -11.29 -8.18 6.05
CA ALA A 41 -10.27 -7.14 5.90
C ALA A 41 -10.89 -5.75 5.69
N VAL A 42 -11.97 -5.64 4.92
CA VAL A 42 -12.76 -4.40 4.76
C VAL A 42 -13.32 -3.94 6.12
N ASP A 43 -13.88 -4.87 6.91
CA ASP A 43 -14.40 -4.56 8.25
C ASP A 43 -13.29 -4.08 9.19
N LEU A 44 -12.11 -4.72 9.18
CA LEU A 44 -10.97 -4.31 9.99
C LEU A 44 -10.44 -2.91 9.60
N ALA A 45 -10.42 -2.61 8.30
CA ALA A 45 -10.04 -1.30 7.80
C ALA A 45 -11.03 -0.23 8.29
N ASN A 46 -12.33 -0.49 8.18
CA ASN A 46 -13.37 0.45 8.62
C ASN A 46 -13.39 0.64 10.14
N GLN A 47 -13.18 -0.43 10.94
CA GLN A 47 -13.07 -0.36 12.40
C GLN A 47 -11.86 0.45 12.86
N ALA A 48 -10.90 0.67 12.01
CA ALA A 48 -9.79 1.57 12.28
C ALA A 48 -10.19 3.05 12.20
N GLU A 49 -11.36 3.39 11.67
CA GLU A 49 -11.82 4.75 11.44
C GLU A 49 -10.73 5.62 10.74
N PRO A 50 -10.22 5.17 9.58
CA PRO A 50 -9.11 5.87 8.92
C PRO A 50 -9.60 7.17 8.25
N ASP A 51 -8.73 8.18 8.22
CA ASP A 51 -8.96 9.38 7.40
C ASP A 51 -8.81 9.05 5.91
N VAL A 52 -7.84 8.21 5.59
CA VAL A 52 -7.55 7.76 4.21
C VAL A 52 -7.36 6.24 4.21
N ILE A 53 -7.92 5.58 3.20
CA ILE A 53 -7.60 4.19 2.89
C ILE A 53 -6.74 4.19 1.63
N VAL A 54 -5.67 3.40 1.65
CA VAL A 54 -4.80 3.22 0.49
C VAL A 54 -4.70 1.75 0.10
N MET A 55 -4.66 1.47 -1.20
CA MET A 55 -4.49 0.10 -1.71
C MET A 55 -3.37 0.05 -2.75
N THR A 56 -2.43 -0.87 -2.58
CA THR A 56 -1.20 -0.91 -3.38
C THR A 56 -1.15 -2.07 -4.38
N GLY A 57 -2.29 -2.44 -4.98
CA GLY A 57 -2.32 -3.34 -6.13
C GLY A 57 -2.51 -4.82 -5.81
N ASP A 58 -2.44 -5.62 -6.87
CA ASP A 58 -2.68 -7.06 -6.88
C ASP A 58 -4.08 -7.44 -6.38
N TYR A 59 -5.10 -6.87 -7.04
CA TYR A 59 -6.51 -7.13 -6.70
C TYR A 59 -6.97 -8.51 -7.14
N VAL A 60 -6.47 -9.01 -8.28
CA VAL A 60 -6.75 -10.34 -8.84
C VAL A 60 -5.48 -11.16 -8.98
N CYS A 61 -5.61 -12.50 -9.11
CA CYS A 61 -4.45 -13.36 -9.38
C CYS A 61 -4.14 -13.47 -10.89
N TRP A 62 -5.01 -14.19 -11.63
CA TRP A 62 -4.72 -14.55 -13.03
C TRP A 62 -5.95 -14.55 -13.94
N ARG A 63 -7.17 -14.55 -13.38
CA ARG A 63 -8.38 -14.83 -14.14
C ARG A 63 -9.23 -13.58 -14.32
N ARG A 64 -9.53 -13.23 -15.57
CA ARG A 64 -10.44 -12.13 -15.90
C ARG A 64 -11.84 -12.30 -15.32
N SER A 65 -12.27 -13.55 -15.10
CA SER A 65 -13.56 -13.86 -14.47
C SER A 65 -13.62 -13.47 -12.98
N GLU A 66 -12.47 -13.19 -12.34
CA GLU A 66 -12.39 -12.76 -10.94
C GLU A 66 -12.54 -11.23 -10.79
N ILE A 67 -12.37 -10.46 -11.87
CA ILE A 67 -12.42 -8.99 -11.82
C ILE A 67 -13.73 -8.44 -11.25
N PRO A 68 -14.93 -8.97 -11.59
CA PRO A 68 -16.18 -8.48 -10.99
C PRO A 68 -16.25 -8.63 -9.47
N LEU A 69 -15.48 -9.56 -8.90
CA LEU A 69 -15.40 -9.75 -7.45
C LEU A 69 -14.72 -8.57 -6.74
N ILE A 70 -13.95 -7.75 -7.45
CA ILE A 70 -13.34 -6.52 -6.90
C ILE A 70 -14.46 -5.58 -6.44
N GLU A 71 -15.43 -5.29 -7.30
CA GLU A 71 -16.55 -4.43 -6.95
C GLU A 71 -17.36 -5.03 -5.80
N GLU A 72 -17.68 -6.33 -5.87
CA GLU A 72 -18.48 -7.01 -4.85
C GLU A 72 -17.79 -7.06 -3.48
N GLN A 73 -16.51 -7.48 -3.43
CA GLN A 73 -15.85 -7.82 -2.18
C GLN A 73 -15.13 -6.64 -1.51
N LEU A 74 -14.70 -5.65 -2.29
CA LEU A 74 -14.07 -4.44 -1.77
C LEU A 74 -15.05 -3.27 -1.58
N SER A 75 -16.31 -3.41 -1.97
CA SER A 75 -17.34 -2.41 -1.68
C SER A 75 -17.45 -2.15 -0.17
N GLY A 76 -17.78 -0.90 0.20
CA GLY A 76 -18.05 -0.54 1.58
C GLY A 76 -16.82 -0.11 2.41
N LEU A 77 -15.65 0.07 1.80
CA LEU A 77 -14.55 0.79 2.44
C LEU A 77 -14.95 2.25 2.75
N ARG A 78 -14.66 2.73 3.96
CA ARG A 78 -15.14 4.02 4.48
C ARG A 78 -13.99 4.88 4.94
N ALA A 79 -13.71 5.93 4.20
CA ALA A 79 -12.76 7.00 4.54
C ALA A 79 -13.12 8.27 3.76
N ARG A 80 -12.43 9.39 4.01
CA ARG A 80 -12.55 10.60 3.18
C ARG A 80 -12.17 10.33 1.74
N ARG A 81 -11.15 9.52 1.53
CA ARG A 81 -10.67 9.05 0.23
C ARG A 81 -10.23 7.59 0.33
N VAL A 82 -10.50 6.84 -0.72
CA VAL A 82 -9.91 5.51 -0.97
C VAL A 82 -9.06 5.65 -2.22
N ILE A 83 -7.74 5.54 -2.07
CA ILE A 83 -6.74 5.80 -3.11
C ILE A 83 -6.04 4.50 -3.46
N THR A 84 -5.89 4.23 -4.75
CA THR A 84 -5.43 2.94 -5.23
C THR A 84 -4.32 3.07 -6.27
N THR A 85 -3.45 2.07 -6.35
CA THR A 85 -2.52 1.85 -7.47
C THR A 85 -2.71 0.43 -8.00
N LEU A 86 -2.07 0.10 -9.12
CA LEU A 86 -2.08 -1.26 -9.67
C LEU A 86 -0.82 -2.03 -9.27
N GLY A 87 -0.93 -3.37 -9.25
CA GLY A 87 0.16 -4.30 -9.13
C GLY A 87 0.36 -5.13 -10.41
N ASN A 88 1.38 -5.97 -10.41
CA ASN A 88 1.76 -6.73 -11.61
C ASN A 88 0.70 -7.77 -12.01
N HIS A 89 0.00 -8.39 -11.07
CA HIS A 89 -1.08 -9.34 -11.40
C HIS A 89 -2.28 -8.67 -12.08
N ASP A 90 -2.53 -7.41 -11.77
CA ASP A 90 -3.58 -6.63 -12.42
C ASP A 90 -3.24 -6.42 -13.91
N TYR A 91 -1.97 -6.16 -14.23
CA TYR A 91 -1.47 -6.07 -15.59
C TYR A 91 -1.50 -7.42 -16.31
N PHE A 92 -1.05 -8.49 -15.67
CA PHE A 92 -1.08 -9.84 -16.24
C PHE A 92 -2.50 -10.32 -16.54
N THR A 93 -3.49 -9.80 -15.82
CA THR A 93 -4.89 -10.15 -16.01
C THR A 93 -5.60 -9.21 -16.98
N SER A 94 -5.78 -7.96 -16.63
CA SER A 94 -6.29 -6.85 -17.44
C SER A 94 -6.33 -5.55 -16.65
N ALA A 95 -5.25 -4.77 -16.68
CA ALA A 95 -5.18 -3.48 -15.96
C ALA A 95 -6.38 -2.58 -16.25
N ARG A 96 -6.85 -2.52 -17.53
CA ARG A 96 -8.01 -1.72 -17.91
C ARG A 96 -9.28 -2.12 -17.15
N ARG A 97 -9.60 -3.43 -17.10
CA ARG A 97 -10.81 -3.92 -16.44
C ARG A 97 -10.73 -3.83 -14.92
N VAL A 98 -9.53 -4.06 -14.35
CA VAL A 98 -9.29 -3.85 -12.91
C VAL A 98 -9.48 -2.38 -12.56
N SER A 99 -8.94 -1.46 -13.37
CA SER A 99 -9.15 -0.02 -13.19
C SER A 99 -10.63 0.34 -13.22
N GLU A 100 -11.39 -0.17 -14.20
CA GLU A 100 -12.83 0.05 -14.32
C GLU A 100 -13.58 -0.42 -13.06
N ALA A 101 -13.23 -1.58 -12.51
CA ALA A 101 -13.85 -2.12 -11.30
C ALA A 101 -13.54 -1.27 -10.05
N LEU A 102 -12.30 -0.79 -9.89
CA LEU A 102 -11.92 0.10 -8.78
C LEU A 102 -12.66 1.44 -8.86
N LEU A 103 -12.71 2.03 -10.05
CA LEU A 103 -13.46 3.27 -10.31
C LEU A 103 -14.96 3.09 -10.09
N GLY A 104 -15.51 1.90 -10.41
CA GLY A 104 -16.91 1.53 -10.16
C GLY A 104 -17.30 1.57 -8.69
N ASN A 105 -16.36 1.25 -7.78
CA ASN A 105 -16.51 1.42 -6.34
C ASN A 105 -16.39 2.88 -5.86
N GLY A 106 -16.11 3.83 -6.76
CA GLY A 106 -15.84 5.22 -6.43
C GLY A 106 -14.44 5.48 -5.87
N TYR A 107 -13.50 4.56 -6.05
CA TYR A 107 -12.14 4.70 -5.58
C TYR A 107 -11.30 5.51 -6.56
N GLU A 108 -10.34 6.27 -6.04
CA GLU A 108 -9.42 7.07 -6.84
C GLU A 108 -8.22 6.22 -7.26
N LEU A 109 -8.02 6.04 -8.56
CA LEU A 109 -6.90 5.28 -9.09
C LEU A 109 -5.79 6.22 -9.56
N LEU A 110 -4.61 6.06 -8.99
CA LEU A 110 -3.40 6.80 -9.39
C LEU A 110 -2.47 5.89 -10.20
N LYS A 111 -2.13 6.35 -11.40
CA LYS A 111 -1.20 5.69 -12.31
C LYS A 111 -0.15 6.71 -12.74
N ASN A 112 0.97 6.76 -12.02
CA ASN A 112 1.97 7.81 -12.12
C ASN A 112 1.36 9.21 -11.96
N GLN A 113 0.52 9.35 -10.95
CA GLN A 113 -0.24 10.56 -10.64
C GLN A 113 -0.20 10.82 -9.14
N ASN A 114 -0.57 12.01 -8.75
CA ASN A 114 -0.74 12.36 -7.35
C ASN A 114 -2.07 13.05 -7.11
N THR A 115 -2.48 13.05 -5.86
CA THR A 115 -3.67 13.74 -5.37
C THR A 115 -3.41 14.36 -4.01
N ALA A 116 -4.13 15.42 -3.71
CA ALA A 116 -4.08 16.11 -2.43
C ALA A 116 -5.36 15.84 -1.64
N VAL A 117 -5.20 15.35 -0.40
CA VAL A 117 -6.31 15.14 0.53
C VAL A 117 -6.28 16.25 1.58
N ASP A 118 -7.33 17.07 1.63
CA ASP A 118 -7.49 18.06 2.69
C ASP A 118 -7.96 17.38 3.99
N ILE A 119 -7.20 17.58 5.05
CA ILE A 119 -7.50 17.09 6.39
C ILE A 119 -7.34 18.26 7.37
N GLY A 120 -8.48 18.83 7.82
CA GLY A 120 -8.47 19.93 8.76
C GLY A 120 -7.79 21.22 8.23
N GLY A 121 -7.80 21.44 6.93
CA GLY A 121 -7.14 22.55 6.25
C GLY A 121 -5.65 22.35 6.00
N ALA A 122 -5.10 21.16 6.29
CA ALA A 122 -3.76 20.75 5.89
C ALA A 122 -3.82 19.74 4.75
N THR A 123 -2.78 19.71 3.91
CA THR A 123 -2.71 18.84 2.76
C THR A 123 -1.86 17.62 3.04
N LEU A 124 -2.46 16.42 2.88
CA LEU A 124 -1.74 15.16 2.77
C LEU A 124 -1.59 14.81 1.28
N SER A 125 -0.37 14.79 0.78
CA SER A 125 -0.09 14.44 -0.62
C SER A 125 0.03 12.92 -0.76
N SER A 126 -0.81 12.32 -1.60
CA SER A 126 -0.76 10.89 -1.94
C SER A 126 -0.25 10.72 -3.36
N ILE A 127 0.81 9.95 -3.55
CA ILE A 127 1.48 9.78 -4.83
C ILE A 127 1.40 8.30 -5.21
N GLY A 128 0.77 8.00 -6.34
CA GLY A 128 0.62 6.65 -6.85
C GLY A 128 1.59 6.36 -7.98
N ILE A 129 2.49 5.41 -7.76
CA ILE A 129 3.40 4.89 -8.78
C ILE A 129 2.70 3.70 -9.46
N ASP A 130 2.66 3.70 -10.79
CA ASP A 130 2.18 2.55 -11.55
C ASP A 130 3.18 1.39 -11.48
N ASP A 131 2.79 0.18 -11.88
CA ASP A 131 3.54 -1.03 -11.57
C ASP A 131 4.96 -1.07 -12.17
N PRO A 132 6.01 -1.17 -11.34
CA PRO A 132 7.39 -1.24 -11.80
C PRO A 132 7.75 -2.61 -12.40
N VAL A 133 7.12 -3.70 -11.95
CA VAL A 133 7.43 -5.06 -12.43
C VAL A 133 7.10 -5.19 -13.91
N THR A 134 6.01 -4.60 -14.35
CA THR A 134 5.60 -4.55 -15.77
C THR A 134 6.13 -3.32 -16.50
N ARG A 135 6.97 -2.50 -15.86
CA ARG A 135 7.65 -1.33 -16.42
C ARG A 135 6.71 -0.20 -16.84
N HIS A 136 5.64 0.01 -16.08
CA HIS A 136 4.70 1.12 -16.29
C HIS A 136 4.98 2.32 -15.40
N HIS A 137 5.92 2.22 -14.45
CA HIS A 137 6.28 3.30 -13.53
C HIS A 137 6.94 4.48 -14.24
N ASP A 138 6.59 5.67 -13.81
CA ASP A 138 7.18 6.95 -14.23
C ASP A 138 7.20 7.89 -13.01
N LEU A 139 8.34 7.90 -12.31
CA LEU A 139 8.50 8.70 -11.10
C LEU A 139 8.38 10.20 -11.36
N PRO A 140 9.05 10.77 -12.36
CA PRO A 140 8.89 12.19 -12.70
C PRO A 140 7.43 12.59 -12.92
N ALA A 141 6.65 11.78 -13.67
CA ALA A 141 5.23 12.05 -13.90
C ALA A 141 4.41 11.96 -12.61
N ALA A 142 4.67 10.93 -11.77
CA ALA A 142 3.95 10.73 -10.53
C ALA A 142 4.12 11.89 -9.53
N PHE A 143 5.32 12.47 -9.45
CA PHE A 143 5.63 13.58 -8.56
C PHE A 143 5.35 14.96 -9.17
N ALA A 144 5.08 15.06 -10.47
CA ALA A 144 4.83 16.34 -11.13
C ALA A 144 3.64 17.07 -10.49
N GLY A 145 3.87 18.29 -10.02
CA GLY A 145 2.84 19.13 -9.41
C GLY A 145 2.31 18.62 -8.07
N ALA A 146 2.99 17.65 -7.44
CA ALA A 146 2.61 17.20 -6.12
C ALA A 146 2.65 18.35 -5.11
N ALA A 147 1.64 18.41 -4.24
CA ALA A 147 1.55 19.44 -3.23
C ALA A 147 2.74 19.36 -2.26
N ASP A 148 3.12 20.52 -1.73
CA ASP A 148 4.10 20.61 -0.64
C ASP A 148 3.55 19.95 0.64
N GLY A 149 4.47 19.50 1.51
CA GLY A 149 4.16 18.85 2.78
C GLY A 149 4.41 17.34 2.78
N ALA A 150 3.68 16.61 3.63
CA ALA A 150 3.88 15.19 3.79
C ALA A 150 3.42 14.41 2.54
N ARG A 151 4.36 13.63 1.97
CA ARG A 151 4.15 12.83 0.77
C ARG A 151 4.13 11.34 1.11
N ILE A 152 2.95 10.73 1.00
CA ILE A 152 2.75 9.30 1.16
C ILE A 152 2.76 8.67 -0.22
N VAL A 153 3.71 7.77 -0.47
CA VAL A 153 3.89 7.16 -1.79
C VAL A 153 3.39 5.73 -1.78
N LEU A 154 2.54 5.41 -2.74
CA LEU A 154 1.98 4.10 -2.98
C LEU A 154 2.73 3.47 -4.16
N CYS A 155 3.44 2.38 -3.92
CA CYS A 155 4.14 1.65 -4.96
C CYS A 155 4.03 0.16 -4.65
N HIS A 156 3.43 -0.62 -5.56
CA HIS A 156 3.22 -2.04 -5.32
C HIS A 156 4.54 -2.77 -5.00
N CYS A 157 5.57 -2.58 -5.82
CA CYS A 157 6.86 -3.25 -5.66
C CYS A 157 7.83 -2.39 -4.82
N PRO A 158 8.37 -2.90 -3.69
CA PRO A 158 9.21 -2.13 -2.78
C PRO A 158 10.63 -1.86 -3.29
N GLU A 159 11.11 -2.57 -4.32
CA GLU A 159 12.49 -2.48 -4.80
C GLU A 159 12.88 -1.11 -5.39
N HIS A 160 11.90 -0.24 -5.69
CA HIS A 160 12.11 1.13 -6.18
C HIS A 160 12.16 2.18 -5.06
N ALA A 161 12.21 1.77 -3.80
CA ALA A 161 12.15 2.68 -2.66
C ALA A 161 13.27 3.73 -2.66
N ASP A 162 14.50 3.40 -3.05
CA ASP A 162 15.61 4.36 -3.10
C ASP A 162 15.34 5.50 -4.09
N ASP A 163 14.86 5.16 -5.29
CA ASP A 163 14.53 6.14 -6.32
C ASP A 163 13.34 7.00 -5.87
N ILE A 164 12.34 6.40 -5.21
CA ILE A 164 11.16 7.09 -4.67
C ILE A 164 11.57 8.10 -3.59
N VAL A 165 12.46 7.72 -2.67
CA VAL A 165 12.96 8.61 -1.62
C VAL A 165 13.71 9.80 -2.22
N ALA A 166 14.49 9.58 -3.28
CA ALA A 166 15.19 10.66 -3.99
C ALA A 166 14.24 11.71 -4.58
N HIS A 167 12.94 11.39 -4.78
CA HIS A 167 11.89 12.33 -5.19
C HIS A 167 11.16 12.98 -4.00
N GLY A 168 11.59 12.74 -2.76
CA GLY A 168 11.08 13.41 -1.56
C GLY A 168 9.87 12.73 -0.90
N ALA A 169 9.80 11.41 -0.92
CA ALA A 169 8.81 10.65 -0.16
C ALA A 169 9.08 10.74 1.36
N ASN A 170 8.01 10.88 2.17
CA ASN A 170 8.08 10.83 3.63
C ASN A 170 7.64 9.48 4.21
N LEU A 171 6.85 8.72 3.46
CA LEU A 171 6.46 7.35 3.77
C LEU A 171 6.17 6.62 2.48
N ILE A 172 6.69 5.40 2.34
CA ILE A 172 6.41 4.52 1.21
C ILE A 172 5.61 3.31 1.72
N LEU A 173 4.51 3.00 1.03
CA LEU A 173 3.67 1.86 1.32
C LEU A 173 3.69 0.89 0.13
N SER A 174 4.07 -0.35 0.38
CA SER A 174 4.25 -1.38 -0.65
C SER A 174 3.66 -2.73 -0.22
N GLY A 175 3.42 -3.60 -1.20
CA GLY A 175 2.99 -4.97 -1.03
C GLY A 175 3.90 -5.97 -1.75
N HIS A 176 3.33 -6.78 -2.67
CA HIS A 176 4.00 -7.63 -3.64
C HIS A 176 4.66 -8.89 -3.07
N THR A 177 5.28 -8.83 -1.90
CA THR A 177 6.15 -9.90 -1.40
C THR A 177 5.41 -10.99 -0.63
N HIS A 178 4.20 -10.70 -0.15
CA HIS A 178 3.41 -11.55 0.76
C HIS A 178 4.18 -12.00 2.03
N GLY A 179 5.25 -11.30 2.41
CA GLY A 179 6.17 -11.75 3.45
C GLY A 179 6.88 -13.07 3.12
N GLY A 180 6.91 -13.43 1.81
CA GLY A 180 7.37 -14.72 1.33
C GLY A 180 6.30 -15.82 1.40
N GLN A 181 5.12 -15.53 1.94
CA GLN A 181 3.95 -16.40 2.17
C GLN A 181 4.24 -17.70 2.95
N ILE A 182 5.32 -18.40 2.64
CA ILE A 182 5.90 -19.52 3.41
C ILE A 182 7.31 -19.10 3.81
N TYR A 183 7.51 -18.87 5.10
CA TYR A 183 8.81 -18.47 5.63
C TYR A 183 9.45 -19.58 6.43
N LEU A 184 10.60 -20.03 5.96
CA LEU A 184 11.50 -20.94 6.66
C LEU A 184 12.80 -20.19 6.96
N GLU A 185 13.10 -20.02 8.23
CA GLU A 185 14.24 -19.24 8.70
C GLU A 185 15.56 -19.68 8.02
N GLY A 186 16.33 -18.69 7.55
CA GLY A 186 17.62 -18.92 6.87
C GLY A 186 17.48 -19.48 5.43
N ILE A 187 16.39 -20.12 5.07
CA ILE A 187 16.15 -20.64 3.71
C ILE A 187 15.47 -19.56 2.87
N THR A 188 14.34 -19.05 3.35
CA THR A 188 13.56 -18.04 2.62
C THR A 188 14.37 -16.77 2.40
N ASP A 189 15.12 -16.30 3.41
CA ASP A 189 15.96 -15.11 3.28
C ASP A 189 17.06 -15.27 2.22
N ARG A 190 17.68 -16.47 2.14
CA ARG A 190 18.65 -16.77 1.08
C ARG A 190 18.04 -16.75 -0.31
N ILE A 191 16.82 -17.29 -0.44
CA ILE A 191 16.09 -17.29 -1.72
C ILE A 191 15.76 -15.87 -2.13
N ILE A 192 15.18 -15.07 -1.23
CA ILE A 192 14.82 -13.66 -1.43
C ILE A 192 16.05 -12.87 -1.89
N LYS A 193 17.17 -13.01 -1.16
CA LYS A 193 18.43 -12.34 -1.50
C LYS A 193 19.00 -12.80 -2.86
N ARG A 194 18.90 -14.10 -3.17
CA ARG A 194 19.35 -14.64 -4.48
C ARG A 194 18.50 -14.15 -5.64
N MET A 195 17.23 -13.82 -5.39
CA MET A 195 16.33 -13.19 -6.36
C MET A 195 16.59 -11.69 -6.52
N GLY A 196 17.59 -11.14 -5.85
CA GLY A 196 17.92 -9.70 -5.88
C GLY A 196 16.94 -8.82 -5.10
N ARG A 197 16.07 -9.41 -4.26
CA ARG A 197 15.11 -8.68 -3.45
C ARG A 197 15.73 -8.28 -2.11
N ARG A 198 15.44 -7.04 -1.68
CA ARG A 198 15.96 -6.49 -0.42
C ARG A 198 14.92 -6.45 0.68
N TYR A 199 13.64 -6.35 0.31
CA TYR A 199 12.54 -6.11 1.22
C TYR A 199 11.59 -7.30 1.25
N ARG A 200 11.16 -7.73 2.44
CA ARG A 200 10.24 -8.86 2.62
C ARG A 200 8.93 -8.43 3.27
N SER A 201 8.97 -7.93 4.48
CA SER A 201 7.80 -7.45 5.22
C SER A 201 8.21 -6.57 6.39
N GLY A 202 7.33 -5.66 6.81
CA GLY A 202 7.55 -4.75 7.93
C GLY A 202 8.27 -3.47 7.51
N PHE A 203 8.83 -2.76 8.49
CA PHE A 203 9.49 -1.48 8.28
C PHE A 203 10.95 -1.63 7.87
N TYR A 204 11.33 -0.73 6.98
CA TYR A 204 12.72 -0.47 6.60
C TYR A 204 12.97 1.03 6.61
N ASP A 205 14.18 1.45 6.95
CA ASP A 205 14.65 2.81 6.72
C ASP A 205 15.35 2.88 5.37
N VAL A 206 14.89 3.77 4.52
CA VAL A 206 15.47 4.01 3.20
C VAL A 206 15.91 5.47 3.14
N ALA A 207 17.19 5.72 3.38
CA ALA A 207 17.78 7.06 3.40
C ALA A 207 16.98 8.07 4.25
N GLY A 208 16.50 7.63 5.42
CA GLY A 208 15.76 8.45 6.37
C GLY A 208 14.25 8.49 6.17
N ALA A 209 13.72 7.89 5.10
CA ALA A 209 12.28 7.73 4.90
C ALA A 209 11.83 6.30 5.23
N PRO A 210 10.76 6.11 6.02
CA PRO A 210 10.22 4.79 6.28
C PRO A 210 9.56 4.19 5.04
N LEU A 211 9.93 2.94 4.73
CA LEU A 211 9.23 2.05 3.83
C LEU A 211 8.51 0.98 4.67
N TYR A 212 7.23 0.77 4.43
CA TYR A 212 6.51 -0.36 4.98
C TYR A 212 6.09 -1.32 3.86
N VAL A 213 6.45 -2.59 4.01
CA VAL A 213 6.06 -3.66 3.10
C VAL A 213 5.06 -4.56 3.82
N THR A 214 3.79 -4.48 3.39
CA THR A 214 2.74 -5.33 3.97
C THR A 214 2.85 -6.77 3.46
N THR A 215 2.39 -7.69 4.27
CA THR A 215 2.24 -9.10 3.88
C THR A 215 1.03 -9.33 2.98
N GLY A 216 0.16 -8.32 2.84
CA GLY A 216 -1.06 -8.42 2.05
C GLY A 216 -2.17 -9.24 2.69
N ILE A 217 -3.33 -9.25 2.06
CA ILE A 217 -4.56 -9.89 2.55
C ILE A 217 -4.72 -11.29 1.96
N GLY A 218 -4.62 -11.40 0.64
CA GLY A 218 -4.95 -12.61 -0.10
C GLY A 218 -3.84 -13.65 -0.17
N PHE A 219 -4.05 -14.63 -1.03
CA PHE A 219 -3.13 -15.72 -1.29
C PHE A 219 -2.70 -15.71 -2.76
N SER A 220 -1.41 -15.96 -3.01
CA SER A 220 -0.86 -16.09 -4.36
C SER A 220 -0.21 -17.47 -4.54
N GLY A 221 -0.65 -18.22 -5.55
CA GLY A 221 -0.13 -19.54 -5.87
C GLY A 221 -0.62 -20.66 -4.93
N VAL A 222 -0.46 -20.52 -3.61
CA VAL A 222 -0.89 -21.50 -2.59
C VAL A 222 -1.75 -20.84 -1.52
N THR A 223 -2.64 -21.63 -0.88
CA THR A 223 -3.55 -21.15 0.18
C THR A 223 -2.97 -21.34 1.59
N LEU A 224 -1.65 -21.24 1.71
CA LEU A 224 -0.95 -21.43 2.99
C LEU A 224 -0.06 -20.22 3.27
N ARG A 225 -0.19 -19.67 4.48
CA ARG A 225 0.73 -18.70 5.06
C ARG A 225 1.32 -19.29 6.33
N THR A 226 2.62 -19.36 6.44
CA THR A 226 3.29 -19.95 7.62
C THR A 226 4.64 -19.30 7.88
N GLY A 227 4.99 -19.19 9.16
CA GLY A 227 6.24 -18.58 9.64
C GLY A 227 6.10 -17.08 9.96
N PRO A 228 7.11 -16.51 10.64
CA PRO A 228 7.13 -15.12 11.05
C PRO A 228 7.00 -14.13 9.88
N GLY A 229 6.13 -13.11 10.04
CA GLY A 229 5.95 -12.04 9.06
C GLY A 229 5.29 -12.51 7.75
N THR A 230 4.37 -13.50 7.82
CA THR A 230 3.59 -13.98 6.68
C THR A 230 2.09 -13.92 6.90
N ALA A 231 1.63 -13.63 8.13
CA ALA A 231 0.21 -13.54 8.45
C ALA A 231 -0.45 -12.42 7.63
N ALA A 232 -1.64 -12.71 7.08
CA ALA A 232 -2.42 -11.70 6.37
C ALA A 232 -2.76 -10.51 7.28
N GLU A 233 -2.62 -9.29 6.76
CA GLU A 233 -2.82 -8.09 7.57
C GLU A 233 -3.51 -6.94 6.83
N VAL A 234 -4.20 -6.12 7.61
CA VAL A 234 -4.55 -4.74 7.30
C VAL A 234 -3.66 -3.87 8.19
N ALA A 235 -2.75 -3.11 7.60
CA ALA A 235 -1.86 -2.22 8.33
C ALA A 235 -2.55 -0.87 8.55
N VAL A 236 -2.45 -0.31 9.75
CA VAL A 236 -2.99 1.01 10.09
C VAL A 236 -1.88 1.89 10.63
N PHE A 237 -1.67 3.03 9.99
CA PHE A 237 -0.64 3.98 10.38
C PHE A 237 -1.26 5.21 11.03
N THR A 238 -0.74 5.60 12.20
CA THR A 238 -1.01 6.90 12.80
C THR A 238 0.21 7.78 12.54
N LEU A 239 0.02 8.87 11.80
CA LEU A 239 1.08 9.85 11.55
C LEU A 239 1.36 10.65 12.82
N ARG A 240 2.62 10.89 13.11
CA ARG A 240 3.06 11.72 14.22
C ARG A 240 4.15 12.69 13.79
N ARG A 241 4.00 13.94 14.20
CA ARG A 241 5.04 14.97 14.02
C ARG A 241 6.28 14.61 14.84
N VAL A 242 7.45 14.81 14.26
CA VAL A 242 8.70 14.86 15.03
C VAL A 242 8.87 16.29 15.53
N GLU A 243 8.91 16.45 16.84
CA GLU A 243 9.29 17.75 17.42
C GLU A 243 10.78 17.99 17.14
N THR A 244 11.08 18.99 16.33
CA THR A 244 12.45 19.45 16.15
C THR A 244 12.86 20.23 17.40
N VAL A 245 14.03 19.95 17.94
CA VAL A 245 14.58 20.58 19.18
C VAL A 245 14.70 22.12 19.08
N ALA A 246 14.44 22.71 17.90
CA ALA A 246 14.49 24.16 17.66
C ALA A 246 13.22 24.92 18.11
N GLU A 247 12.11 24.25 18.43
CA GLU A 247 10.89 24.91 18.91
C GLU A 247 10.76 24.94 20.46
N ALA A 248 11.76 24.39 21.18
CA ALA A 248 11.78 24.32 22.65
C ALA A 248 12.65 25.44 23.32
N ALA A 249 12.91 26.56 22.62
CA ALA A 249 13.69 27.67 23.15
C ALA A 249 12.85 28.97 23.21
#